data_bcf62faa51cac51fee5c8a6a27106e56
#
_entry.id   bcf62faa51cac51fee5c8a6a27106e56
#
_cell.length_a   1.000
_cell.length_b   1.000
_cell.length_c   1.000
_cell.angle_alpha   90.00
_cell.angle_beta   90.00
_cell.angle_gamma   90.00
#
_symmetry.space_group_name_H-M   'P 1'
#
loop_
_entity.id
_entity.type
_entity.pdbx_description
1 polymer ?
#
loop_
_entity_poly.entity_id
_entity_poly.type
_entity_poly.pdbx_seq_one_letter_code
_entity_poly.pdbx_strand_id
1 'polypeptide(L)'
;ITYEERKMTKLIANKAMILAAGLGRRLQPITINTPKPLVMVAGKPIIDYAIDHFVKAGLERLVVNVHYLADQVIEYLDDRDDIEIIVSDETNQILDTGGGIKKALPFLGNKPFFTCNSDIIWHDKYEEALEGLLSAWKDNNMDALLLLKPTDSAFGYNGKG
;
A
#
# COMPACT_ATOMS: atom_id res chain seq x y z
N ILE A 1 12.52 -20.75 -11.21
CA ILE A 1 11.06 -20.87 -10.95
C ILE A 1 10.35 -20.10 -12.05
N THR A 2 9.56 -20.80 -12.88
CA THR A 2 8.83 -20.18 -13.99
C THR A 2 7.65 -19.36 -13.46
N TYR A 3 7.12 -18.43 -14.28
CA TYR A 3 5.94 -17.61 -13.94
C TYR A 3 4.72 -18.48 -13.58
N GLU A 4 4.59 -19.65 -14.19
CA GLU A 4 3.54 -20.64 -13.93
C GLU A 4 3.70 -21.34 -12.58
N GLU A 5 4.95 -21.62 -12.17
CA GLU A 5 5.25 -22.22 -10.86
C GLU A 5 4.98 -21.22 -9.72
N ARG A 6 5.15 -19.90 -9.97
CA ARG A 6 4.79 -18.83 -9.02
C ARG A 6 3.29 -18.78 -8.74
N LYS A 7 2.45 -19.05 -9.73
CA LYS A 7 0.98 -19.03 -9.62
C LYS A 7 0.42 -20.18 -8.78
N MET A 8 1.18 -21.25 -8.61
CA MET A 8 0.78 -22.42 -7.84
C MET A 8 1.22 -22.38 -6.37
N THR A 9 2.20 -21.55 -6.02
CA THR A 9 2.58 -21.36 -4.61
C THR A 9 1.58 -20.39 -3.99
N LYS A 10 0.62 -20.92 -3.23
CA LYS A 10 -0.35 -20.12 -2.48
C LYS A 10 0.40 -19.10 -1.62
N LEU A 11 0.39 -17.84 -2.03
CA LEU A 11 1.10 -16.78 -1.32
C LEU A 11 0.77 -16.82 0.17
N ILE A 12 1.80 -16.79 1.02
CA ILE A 12 1.63 -16.71 2.48
C ILE A 12 0.81 -15.45 2.80
N ALA A 13 1.11 -14.32 2.13
CA ALA A 13 0.37 -13.07 2.17
C ALA A 13 -0.18 -12.76 0.78
N ASN A 14 -1.49 -12.81 0.60
CA ASN A 14 -2.16 -12.52 -0.67
C ASN A 14 -3.00 -11.24 -0.64
N LYS A 15 -2.88 -10.46 0.41
CA LYS A 15 -3.60 -9.21 0.62
C LYS A 15 -2.64 -8.11 1.07
N ALA A 16 -3.03 -6.85 0.81
CA ALA A 16 -2.30 -5.71 1.33
C ALA A 16 -3.26 -4.61 1.80
N MET A 17 -2.75 -3.73 2.67
CA MET A 17 -3.38 -2.47 3.03
C MET A 17 -2.53 -1.32 2.54
N ILE A 18 -3.16 -0.38 1.83
CA ILE A 18 -2.55 0.89 1.43
C ILE A 18 -3.10 1.99 2.34
N LEU A 19 -2.19 2.67 3.05
CA LEU A 19 -2.52 3.74 3.97
C LEU A 19 -2.65 5.06 3.19
N ALA A 20 -3.91 5.50 2.96
CA ALA A 20 -4.25 6.64 2.12
C ALA A 20 -5.10 7.73 2.81
N ALA A 21 -5.40 7.57 4.12
CA ALA A 21 -6.25 8.50 4.89
C ALA A 21 -5.56 9.82 5.31
N GLY A 22 -4.32 10.05 4.88
CA GLY A 22 -3.54 11.22 5.27
C GLY A 22 -4.07 12.54 4.71
N LEU A 23 -4.00 13.63 5.51
CA LEU A 23 -4.49 14.98 5.15
C LEU A 23 -3.65 15.70 4.08
N GLY A 24 -2.48 15.22 3.74
CA GLY A 24 -1.62 15.80 2.71
C GLY A 24 -1.09 17.22 2.99
N ARG A 25 -1.18 17.76 4.22
CA ARG A 25 -0.91 19.17 4.57
C ARG A 25 0.44 19.68 4.11
N ARG A 26 1.48 18.83 4.12
CA ARG A 26 2.84 19.19 3.72
C ARG A 26 3.00 19.45 2.22
N LEU A 27 2.06 18.97 1.39
CA LEU A 27 2.04 19.16 -0.05
C LEU A 27 1.12 20.30 -0.50
N GLN A 28 0.55 21.08 0.41
CA GLN A 28 -0.20 22.26 0.01
C GLN A 28 0.70 23.26 -0.73
N PRO A 29 0.18 23.95 -1.77
CA PRO A 29 -1.25 24.06 -2.15
C PRO A 29 -1.80 22.90 -3.02
N ILE A 30 -0.97 21.97 -3.50
CA ILE A 30 -1.39 20.90 -4.43
C ILE A 30 -2.56 20.09 -3.85
N THR A 31 -2.48 19.80 -2.55
CA THR A 31 -3.47 18.93 -1.88
C THR A 31 -4.67 19.67 -1.29
N ILE A 32 -4.92 20.93 -1.66
CA ILE A 32 -6.15 21.63 -1.24
C ILE A 32 -7.38 20.99 -1.88
N ASN A 33 -7.32 20.68 -3.18
CA ASN A 33 -8.44 20.15 -3.96
C ASN A 33 -8.18 18.76 -4.53
N THR A 34 -7.00 18.17 -4.27
CA THR A 34 -6.63 16.83 -4.75
C THR A 34 -6.11 16.03 -3.56
N PRO A 35 -6.71 14.90 -3.21
CA PRO A 35 -6.20 14.08 -2.13
C PRO A 35 -4.81 13.56 -2.48
N LYS A 36 -3.92 13.47 -1.48
CA LYS A 36 -2.51 13.08 -1.68
C LYS A 36 -2.34 11.81 -2.53
N PRO A 37 -3.15 10.74 -2.34
CA PRO A 37 -3.05 9.53 -3.15
C PRO A 37 -3.25 9.75 -4.65
N LEU A 38 -3.99 10.79 -5.04
CA LEU A 38 -4.29 11.12 -6.44
C LEU A 38 -3.37 12.20 -7.03
N VAL A 39 -2.38 12.68 -6.29
CA VAL A 39 -1.38 13.60 -6.85
C VAL A 39 -0.61 12.90 -7.96
N MET A 40 -0.54 13.57 -9.13
CA MET A 40 0.11 13.02 -10.31
C MET A 40 1.63 13.06 -10.19
N VAL A 41 2.27 11.93 -10.42
CA VAL A 41 3.72 11.78 -10.49
C VAL A 41 4.08 11.03 -11.77
N ALA A 42 4.90 11.62 -12.62
CA ALA A 42 5.29 11.04 -13.91
C ALA A 42 4.11 10.48 -14.73
N GLY A 43 2.99 11.19 -14.73
CA GLY A 43 1.84 10.89 -15.59
C GLY A 43 0.78 9.96 -15.00
N LYS A 44 0.93 9.49 -13.74
CA LYS A 44 -0.09 8.68 -13.06
C LYS A 44 -0.23 9.06 -11.57
N PRO A 45 -1.39 8.81 -10.92
CA PRO A 45 -1.56 9.01 -9.49
C PRO A 45 -0.53 8.25 -8.66
N ILE A 46 -0.06 8.88 -7.57
CA ILE A 46 1.01 8.28 -6.76
C ILE A 46 0.60 6.94 -6.14
N ILE A 47 -0.68 6.75 -5.82
CA ILE A 47 -1.19 5.49 -5.26
C ILE A 47 -1.01 4.31 -6.23
N ASP A 48 -1.08 4.56 -7.54
CA ASP A 48 -0.97 3.50 -8.56
C ASP A 48 0.39 2.81 -8.57
N TYR A 49 1.43 3.50 -8.13
CA TYR A 49 2.75 2.85 -8.00
C TYR A 49 2.69 1.68 -7.02
N ALA A 50 1.99 1.84 -5.89
CA ALA A 50 1.81 0.76 -4.92
C ALA A 50 0.82 -0.31 -5.44
N ILE A 51 -0.31 0.10 -6.00
CA ILE A 51 -1.33 -0.83 -6.52
C ILE A 51 -0.72 -1.72 -7.60
N ASP A 52 -0.05 -1.14 -8.61
CA ASP A 52 0.55 -1.89 -9.72
C ASP A 52 1.60 -2.90 -9.24
N HIS A 53 2.38 -2.58 -8.20
CA HIS A 53 3.31 -3.54 -7.61
C HIS A 53 2.60 -4.73 -6.97
N PHE A 54 1.52 -4.50 -6.24
CA PHE A 54 0.74 -5.58 -5.62
C PHE A 54 0.01 -6.43 -6.66
N VAL A 55 -0.53 -5.81 -7.71
CA VAL A 55 -1.13 -6.53 -8.85
C VAL A 55 -0.09 -7.42 -9.54
N LYS A 56 1.09 -6.89 -9.85
CA LYS A 56 2.20 -7.66 -10.45
C LYS A 56 2.67 -8.81 -9.54
N ALA A 57 2.68 -8.60 -8.24
CA ALA A 57 3.02 -9.64 -7.27
C ALA A 57 1.93 -10.71 -7.12
N GLY A 58 0.78 -10.55 -7.77
CA GLY A 58 -0.31 -11.52 -7.78
C GLY A 58 -1.17 -11.52 -6.51
N LEU A 59 -1.26 -10.39 -5.81
CA LEU A 59 -2.18 -10.26 -4.69
C LEU A 59 -3.63 -10.30 -5.18
N GLU A 60 -4.53 -10.79 -4.32
CA GLU A 60 -5.94 -10.97 -4.64
C GLU A 60 -6.81 -9.78 -4.20
N ARG A 61 -6.37 -9.06 -3.15
CA ARG A 61 -7.15 -8.00 -2.52
C ARG A 61 -6.28 -6.90 -1.94
N LEU A 62 -6.75 -5.67 -2.12
CA LEU A 62 -6.25 -4.49 -1.42
C LEU A 62 -7.32 -3.92 -0.49
N VAL A 63 -6.91 -3.42 0.67
CA VAL A 63 -7.74 -2.56 1.51
C VAL A 63 -7.13 -1.17 1.49
N VAL A 64 -7.89 -0.15 1.15
CA VAL A 64 -7.43 1.23 1.08
C VAL A 64 -8.23 2.06 2.08
N ASN A 65 -7.56 2.66 3.07
CA ASN A 65 -8.27 3.57 3.96
C ASN A 65 -8.33 4.97 3.38
N VAL A 66 -9.46 5.64 3.56
CA VAL A 66 -9.73 6.98 3.02
C VAL A 66 -10.28 7.90 4.11
N HIS A 67 -9.96 9.18 4.06
CA HIS A 67 -10.48 10.19 4.96
C HIS A 67 -10.64 11.55 4.26
N TYR A 68 -9.55 12.24 3.94
CA TYR A 68 -9.56 13.56 3.32
C TYR A 68 -9.89 13.46 1.83
N LEU A 69 -10.93 14.20 1.38
CA LEU A 69 -11.45 14.15 0.00
C LEU A 69 -11.72 12.70 -0.44
N ALA A 70 -12.32 11.91 0.47
CA ALA A 70 -12.53 10.48 0.32
C ALA A 70 -13.27 10.12 -0.97
N ASP A 71 -14.32 10.89 -1.32
CA ASP A 71 -15.15 10.64 -2.50
C ASP A 71 -14.31 10.57 -3.79
N GLN A 72 -13.32 11.46 -3.93
CA GLN A 72 -12.43 11.45 -5.11
C GLN A 72 -11.56 10.19 -5.16
N VAL A 73 -11.08 9.70 -4.00
CA VAL A 73 -10.28 8.47 -3.94
C VAL A 73 -11.14 7.25 -4.23
N ILE A 74 -12.36 7.21 -3.68
CA ILE A 74 -13.32 6.12 -3.90
C ILE A 74 -13.68 6.03 -5.38
N GLU A 75 -14.12 7.14 -5.98
CA GLU A 75 -14.48 7.20 -7.40
C GLU A 75 -13.31 6.72 -8.30
N TYR A 76 -12.08 7.16 -7.99
CA TYR A 76 -10.91 6.72 -8.72
C TYR A 76 -10.63 5.22 -8.59
N LEU A 77 -10.79 4.65 -7.40
CA LEU A 77 -10.54 3.24 -7.15
C LEU A 77 -11.62 2.32 -7.72
N ASP A 78 -12.87 2.82 -7.82
CA ASP A 78 -14.00 2.07 -8.39
C ASP A 78 -13.82 1.78 -9.89
N ASP A 79 -13.01 2.59 -10.59
CA ASP A 79 -12.68 2.37 -12.02
C ASP A 79 -11.66 1.24 -12.25
N ARG A 80 -11.08 0.67 -11.19
CA ARG A 80 -10.09 -0.42 -11.31
C ARG A 80 -10.75 -1.79 -11.25
N ASP A 81 -10.43 -2.63 -12.23
CA ASP A 81 -10.95 -3.99 -12.36
C ASP A 81 -9.85 -5.09 -12.31
N ASP A 82 -8.59 -4.68 -12.14
CA ASP A 82 -7.42 -5.56 -12.17
C ASP A 82 -7.12 -6.23 -10.81
N ILE A 83 -7.72 -5.76 -9.72
CA ILE A 83 -7.62 -6.32 -8.37
C ILE A 83 -8.85 -5.95 -7.54
N GLU A 84 -9.27 -6.83 -6.63
CA GLU A 84 -10.34 -6.50 -5.68
C GLU A 84 -9.89 -5.41 -4.71
N ILE A 85 -10.58 -4.25 -4.67
CA ILE A 85 -10.30 -3.16 -3.75
C ILE A 85 -11.47 -2.99 -2.77
N ILE A 86 -11.16 -3.00 -1.47
CA ILE A 86 -12.10 -2.67 -0.40
C ILE A 86 -11.72 -1.34 0.22
N VAL A 87 -12.62 -0.40 0.23
CA VAL A 87 -12.44 0.89 0.89
C VAL A 87 -12.74 0.77 2.39
N SER A 88 -11.78 1.19 3.22
CA SER A 88 -11.96 1.38 4.66
C SER A 88 -12.20 2.86 4.95
N ASP A 89 -13.46 3.26 5.02
CA ASP A 89 -13.87 4.65 5.18
C ASP A 89 -13.60 5.16 6.61
N GLU A 90 -12.75 6.19 6.73
CA GLU A 90 -12.42 6.89 7.98
C GLU A 90 -12.92 8.34 7.98
N THR A 91 -13.87 8.71 7.12
CA THR A 91 -14.36 10.11 6.97
C THR A 91 -14.87 10.69 8.28
N ASN A 92 -15.51 9.88 9.12
CA ASN A 92 -16.03 10.31 10.42
C ASN A 92 -14.93 10.55 11.46
N GLN A 93 -13.82 9.82 11.39
CA GLN A 93 -12.72 9.93 12.34
C GLN A 93 -11.45 9.32 11.72
N ILE A 94 -10.39 10.12 11.65
CA ILE A 94 -9.06 9.64 11.29
C ILE A 94 -8.52 8.73 12.40
N LEU A 95 -8.03 7.55 12.03
CA LEU A 95 -7.63 6.52 13.00
C LEU A 95 -6.11 6.36 13.13
N ASP A 96 -5.34 7.17 12.41
CA ASP A 96 -3.89 6.96 12.26
C ASP A 96 -3.53 5.56 11.73
N THR A 97 -2.23 5.25 11.64
CA THR A 97 -1.74 4.00 11.05
C THR A 97 -2.29 2.76 11.77
N GLY A 98 -2.10 2.68 13.07
CA GLY A 98 -2.51 1.50 13.86
C GLY A 98 -4.02 1.30 13.92
N GLY A 99 -4.77 2.39 14.10
CA GLY A 99 -6.23 2.36 14.13
C GLY A 99 -6.83 2.00 12.77
N GLY A 100 -6.29 2.54 11.69
CA GLY A 100 -6.67 2.20 10.32
C GLY A 100 -6.46 0.71 10.01
N ILE A 101 -5.28 0.17 10.34
CA ILE A 101 -5.00 -1.27 10.19
C ILE A 101 -5.98 -2.10 11.02
N LYS A 102 -6.20 -1.74 12.29
CA LYS A 102 -7.15 -2.45 13.16
C LYS A 102 -8.56 -2.48 12.57
N LYS A 103 -9.03 -1.37 12.01
CA LYS A 103 -10.34 -1.30 11.34
C LYS A 103 -10.40 -2.19 10.11
N ALA A 104 -9.30 -2.31 9.37
CA ALA A 104 -9.20 -3.11 8.14
C ALA A 104 -9.07 -4.62 8.37
N LEU A 105 -8.72 -5.09 9.59
CA LEU A 105 -8.50 -6.51 9.89
C LEU A 105 -9.63 -7.46 9.44
N PRO A 106 -10.93 -7.12 9.55
CA PRO A 106 -12.00 -8.00 9.07
C PRO A 106 -11.91 -8.31 7.57
N PHE A 107 -11.33 -7.43 6.76
CA PHE A 107 -11.16 -7.59 5.33
C PHE A 107 -9.82 -8.26 4.98
N LEU A 108 -8.80 -8.04 5.79
CA LEU A 108 -7.46 -8.63 5.61
C LEU A 108 -7.41 -10.09 6.07
N GLY A 109 -8.19 -10.45 7.11
CA GLY A 109 -8.26 -11.80 7.65
C GLY A 109 -7.12 -12.13 8.63
N ASN A 110 -6.86 -13.44 8.82
CA ASN A 110 -5.95 -13.94 9.86
C ASN A 110 -4.57 -14.37 9.33
N LYS A 111 -4.30 -14.19 8.04
CA LYS A 111 -2.99 -14.47 7.46
C LYS A 111 -2.12 -13.23 7.48
N PRO A 112 -0.81 -13.38 7.35
CA PRO A 112 0.07 -12.25 7.07
C PRO A 112 -0.45 -11.44 5.88
N PHE A 113 -0.28 -10.12 5.95
CA PHE A 113 -0.63 -9.19 4.89
C PHE A 113 0.41 -8.08 4.79
N PHE A 114 0.52 -7.46 3.64
CA PHE A 114 1.39 -6.31 3.47
C PHE A 114 0.71 -5.02 3.93
N THR A 115 1.51 -4.06 4.38
CA THR A 115 1.08 -2.67 4.56
C THR A 115 2.06 -1.74 3.87
N CYS A 116 1.57 -0.72 3.19
CA CYS A 116 2.41 0.35 2.67
C CYS A 116 1.70 1.70 2.71
N ASN A 117 2.47 2.78 2.68
CA ASN A 117 1.93 4.10 2.49
C ASN A 117 1.59 4.34 1.00
N SER A 118 0.54 5.10 0.73
CA SER A 118 0.09 5.43 -0.64
C SER A 118 1.06 6.34 -1.41
N ASP A 119 2.07 6.89 -0.75
CA ASP A 119 3.01 7.88 -1.30
C ASP A 119 4.45 7.36 -1.45
N ILE A 120 4.63 6.06 -1.46
CA ILE A 120 5.92 5.42 -1.69
C ILE A 120 6.00 4.98 -3.15
N ILE A 121 7.01 5.48 -3.86
CA ILE A 121 7.34 5.03 -5.22
C ILE A 121 8.49 4.04 -5.12
N TRP A 122 8.26 2.83 -5.60
CA TRP A 122 9.27 1.79 -5.71
C TRP A 122 9.76 1.69 -7.14
N HIS A 123 11.05 1.40 -7.31
CA HIS A 123 11.63 1.13 -8.63
C HIS A 123 11.51 -0.37 -8.94
N ASP A 124 11.46 -0.74 -10.24
CA ASP A 124 11.20 -2.10 -10.76
C ASP A 124 12.07 -3.25 -10.20
N LYS A 125 13.18 -2.93 -9.53
CA LYS A 125 13.98 -3.92 -8.78
C LYS A 125 13.31 -4.43 -7.50
N TYR A 126 12.13 -3.94 -7.15
CA TYR A 126 11.45 -4.24 -5.88
C TYR A 126 10.43 -5.38 -5.96
N GLU A 127 10.20 -5.99 -7.12
CA GLU A 127 9.54 -7.30 -7.16
C GLU A 127 10.31 -8.29 -6.29
N GLU A 128 11.65 -8.21 -6.31
CA GLU A 128 12.54 -8.94 -5.41
C GLU A 128 12.30 -8.60 -3.92
N ALA A 129 11.82 -7.39 -3.59
CA ALA A 129 11.59 -6.97 -2.21
C ALA A 129 10.36 -7.64 -1.58
N LEU A 130 9.24 -7.74 -2.30
CA LEU A 130 8.04 -8.44 -1.80
C LEU A 130 8.32 -9.95 -1.69
N GLU A 131 8.98 -10.53 -2.67
CA GLU A 131 9.44 -11.93 -2.61
C GLU A 131 10.41 -12.17 -1.46
N GLY A 132 11.33 -11.22 -1.22
CA GLY A 132 12.27 -11.24 -0.10
C GLY A 132 11.55 -11.22 1.26
N LEU A 133 10.54 -10.37 1.42
CA LEU A 133 9.71 -10.33 2.63
C LEU A 133 8.96 -11.66 2.83
N LEU A 134 8.34 -12.19 1.79
CA LEU A 134 7.63 -13.48 1.87
C LEU A 134 8.57 -14.63 2.24
N SER A 135 9.77 -14.65 1.66
CA SER A 135 10.76 -15.71 1.90
C SER A 135 11.37 -15.62 3.31
N ALA A 136 11.49 -14.41 3.85
CA ALA A 136 12.05 -14.18 5.18
C ALA A 136 11.03 -14.33 6.30
N TRP A 137 9.74 -14.27 6.01
CA TRP A 137 8.66 -14.37 7.00
C TRP A 137 8.64 -15.74 7.68
N LYS A 138 8.46 -15.73 9.00
CA LYS A 138 8.33 -16.94 9.84
C LYS A 138 7.15 -16.79 10.78
N ASP A 139 6.02 -17.41 10.46
CA ASP A 139 4.74 -17.29 11.18
C ASP A 139 4.84 -17.47 12.71
N ASN A 140 5.72 -18.34 13.17
CA ASN A 140 5.81 -18.66 14.60
C ASN A 140 6.75 -17.75 15.37
N ASN A 141 7.48 -16.84 14.70
CA ASN A 141 8.57 -16.07 15.30
C ASN A 141 8.50 -14.57 15.02
N MET A 142 7.54 -14.11 14.21
CA MET A 142 7.45 -12.71 13.78
C MET A 142 6.03 -12.20 13.89
N ASP A 143 5.88 -11.06 14.56
CA ASP A 143 4.64 -10.29 14.55
C ASP A 143 4.61 -9.27 13.40
N ALA A 144 5.79 -8.80 12.98
CA ALA A 144 5.98 -7.89 11.85
C ALA A 144 7.36 -8.05 11.22
N LEU A 145 7.45 -7.79 9.92
CA LEU A 145 8.69 -7.73 9.16
C LEU A 145 8.73 -6.43 8.36
N LEU A 146 9.82 -5.66 8.50
CA LEU A 146 9.95 -4.35 7.87
C LEU A 146 10.94 -4.41 6.71
N LEU A 147 10.56 -3.82 5.58
CA LEU A 147 11.47 -3.48 4.51
C LEU A 147 12.11 -2.12 4.80
N LEU A 148 13.42 -2.11 5.00
CA LEU A 148 14.17 -0.90 5.31
C LEU A 148 15.00 -0.44 4.11
N LYS A 149 15.12 0.88 3.96
CA LYS A 149 16.01 1.52 2.99
C LYS A 149 17.07 2.32 3.74
N PRO A 150 18.38 2.10 3.48
CA PRO A 150 19.43 2.94 4.04
C PRO A 150 19.21 4.42 3.70
N THR A 151 19.37 5.30 4.70
CA THR A 151 19.05 6.75 4.56
C THR A 151 19.98 7.47 3.60
N ASP A 152 21.23 7.02 3.47
CA ASP A 152 22.23 7.55 2.54
C ASP A 152 21.88 7.31 1.06
N SER A 153 21.04 6.32 0.79
CA SER A 153 20.58 5.95 -0.55
C SER A 153 19.08 6.19 -0.77
N ALA A 154 18.38 6.79 0.21
CA ALA A 154 16.98 7.13 0.11
C ALA A 154 16.81 8.51 -0.54
N PHE A 155 16.33 8.54 -1.78
CA PHE A 155 16.10 9.79 -2.52
C PHE A 155 15.08 10.69 -1.79
N GLY A 156 15.46 11.97 -1.63
CA GLY A 156 14.61 12.97 -0.98
C GLY A 156 14.52 12.90 0.54
N TYR A 157 15.27 11.99 1.20
CA TYR A 157 15.32 11.90 2.64
C TYR A 157 16.52 12.68 3.21
N ASN A 158 16.22 13.71 4.02
CA ASN A 158 17.22 14.55 4.68
C ASN A 158 17.22 14.38 6.21
N GLY A 159 16.50 13.40 6.74
CA GLY A 159 16.41 13.12 8.16
C GLY A 159 17.60 12.32 8.70
N LYS A 160 17.72 12.28 10.03
CA LYS A 160 18.57 11.31 10.71
C LYS A 160 17.72 10.07 10.94
N GLY A 161 18.23 8.91 10.51
CA GLY A 161 17.59 7.62 10.72
C GLY A 161 17.57 7.21 12.19
#